data_091480b11172d428386b4b0749863f00
#
_entry.id   091480b11172d428386b4b0749863f00
#
_cell.length_a   1.000
_cell.length_b   1.000
_cell.length_c   1.000
_cell.angle_alpha   90.00
_cell.angle_beta   90.00
_cell.angle_gamma   90.00
#
_symmetry.space_group_name_H-M   'P 1'
#
loop_
_entity.id
_entity.type
_entity.pdbx_description
1 polymer ?
#
loop_
_entity_poly.entity_id
_entity_poly.type
_entity_poly.pdbx_seq_one_letter_code
_entity_poly.pdbx_strand_id
1 'polypeptide(L)'
;MKRILLSTLVVAFAIVASASKKKGPTMGWSSWNTFAVNISEDIIKGQADAMVNQGLKAVGYQYINIDDGFQYGRTPEGKVCIHPERFPNGLKVVSDYIHSKGLKAGIYSDAGDLTCGSISNGDVRNTNVGLYGYEQVDADFYFKELEFDFIKVDYCGGNHLSLNEQEQYTRISNAIKNTGRDVVFNICRWRYPGDWCHYAANSWRTTGDIHESWLSVKDLVNENLYMSAYCYNDTYNDMDMLEVGRSLTAEEDKTHFGLWCIMTSPLLIGCNMATINERALELLKNKELIALNQDLLHLQAYVIQHIGETYVLVKDLLKLHGNTRAVALYNPSDKPVEMCVDFSELELGGKVSVRDLFEHKELGKMQNSLTVLVPAHGTRIYRLKGEKRLERRVYEAETAFLHDYQQVANHEALGTAIYLPGDGASGRMFAGWLGHRRSNYLEWRDVYVKKGGNYVVKFRAGSQEKRSFNVEVNGETVGTVSVNTNGWNHFQEFELTLKLKAGSNRIQLYNADAWMPNIDNMTICSNSL
;
A
#
# COMPACT_ATOMS: atom_id res chain seq x y z
N MET A 1 -48.69 -52.41 26.35
CA MET A 1 -48.23 -51.02 26.22
C MET A 1 -46.81 -51.04 25.69
N LYS A 2 -46.68 -50.86 24.39
CA LYS A 2 -45.35 -50.77 23.67
C LYS A 2 -44.90 -49.32 23.67
N ARG A 3 -43.76 -49.02 24.29
CA ARG A 3 -43.10 -47.71 24.21
C ARG A 3 -42.29 -47.66 22.93
N ILE A 4 -42.61 -46.70 22.06
CA ILE A 4 -41.84 -46.36 20.86
C ILE A 4 -40.81 -45.31 21.29
N LEU A 5 -39.51 -45.63 21.21
CA LEU A 5 -38.43 -44.67 21.35
C LEU A 5 -38.23 -43.97 19.96
N LEU A 6 -38.46 -42.66 19.96
CA LEU A 6 -38.13 -41.81 18.83
C LEU A 6 -36.67 -41.31 19.02
N SER A 7 -35.75 -41.82 18.22
CA SER A 7 -34.37 -41.32 18.18
C SER A 7 -34.28 -40.15 17.17
N THR A 8 -34.12 -38.95 17.71
CA THR A 8 -33.83 -37.74 16.92
C THR A 8 -32.35 -37.72 16.54
N LEU A 9 -32.08 -37.88 15.24
CA LEU A 9 -30.76 -37.77 14.67
C LEU A 9 -30.45 -36.26 14.47
N VAL A 10 -29.57 -35.70 15.29
CA VAL A 10 -29.07 -34.33 15.13
C VAL A 10 -27.91 -34.40 14.14
N VAL A 11 -28.15 -33.97 12.91
CA VAL A 11 -27.07 -33.77 11.89
C VAL A 11 -26.42 -32.43 12.18
N ALA A 12 -25.23 -32.44 12.77
CA ALA A 12 -24.39 -31.27 12.91
C ALA A 12 -23.73 -30.96 11.57
N PHE A 13 -24.19 -29.93 10.89
CA PHE A 13 -23.45 -29.34 9.76
C PHE A 13 -22.23 -28.61 10.34
N ALA A 14 -21.06 -29.21 10.22
CA ALA A 14 -19.79 -28.51 10.42
C ALA A 14 -19.60 -27.57 9.23
N ILE A 15 -19.84 -26.27 9.42
CA ILE A 15 -19.40 -25.23 8.52
C ILE A 15 -17.88 -25.18 8.66
N VAL A 16 -17.17 -25.87 7.74
CA VAL A 16 -15.73 -25.67 7.56
C VAL A 16 -15.60 -24.28 6.91
N ALA A 17 -15.40 -23.26 7.73
CA ALA A 17 -14.91 -21.98 7.24
C ALA A 17 -13.50 -22.24 6.69
N SER A 18 -13.42 -22.39 5.38
CA SER A 18 -12.14 -22.31 4.66
C SER A 18 -11.57 -20.92 4.96
N ALA A 19 -10.58 -20.85 5.84
CA ALA A 19 -9.80 -19.63 5.99
C ALA A 19 -9.21 -19.33 4.62
N SER A 20 -9.72 -18.31 3.93
CA SER A 20 -9.17 -17.89 2.65
C SER A 20 -7.69 -17.55 2.90
N LYS A 21 -6.82 -18.15 2.11
CA LYS A 21 -5.39 -17.91 2.20
C LYS A 21 -5.18 -16.42 1.96
N LYS A 22 -4.58 -15.70 2.91
CA LYS A 22 -4.26 -14.27 2.75
C LYS A 22 -3.54 -14.06 1.42
N LYS A 23 -4.02 -13.11 0.62
CA LYS A 23 -3.42 -12.79 -0.67
C LYS A 23 -2.41 -11.66 -0.45
N GLY A 24 -1.17 -11.85 -0.91
CA GLY A 24 -0.18 -10.78 -1.00
C GLY A 24 -0.56 -9.72 -2.04
N PRO A 25 0.20 -8.61 -2.13
CA PRO A 25 0.01 -7.62 -3.19
C PRO A 25 0.15 -8.28 -4.57
N THR A 26 -0.57 -7.74 -5.55
CA THR A 26 -0.62 -8.28 -6.91
C THR A 26 0.76 -8.29 -7.54
N MET A 27 1.13 -9.41 -8.17
CA MET A 27 2.35 -9.54 -8.98
C MET A 27 1.96 -9.92 -10.41
N GLY A 28 2.42 -9.13 -11.38
CA GLY A 28 2.04 -9.34 -12.78
C GLY A 28 2.72 -8.37 -13.75
N TRP A 29 2.08 -8.19 -14.87
CA TRP A 29 2.44 -7.25 -15.92
C TRP A 29 1.20 -6.47 -16.35
N SER A 30 1.37 -5.22 -16.77
CA SER A 30 0.30 -4.41 -17.34
C SER A 30 0.76 -3.70 -18.62
N SER A 31 -0.15 -3.54 -19.58
CA SER A 31 0.21 -3.12 -20.94
C SER A 31 0.50 -1.64 -21.09
N TRP A 32 0.06 -0.77 -20.15
CA TRP A 32 -0.01 0.67 -20.36
C TRP A 32 1.33 1.33 -20.65
N ASN A 33 2.32 1.17 -19.77
CA ASN A 33 3.56 1.97 -19.83
C ASN A 33 4.39 1.75 -21.10
N THR A 34 4.33 0.56 -21.69
CA THR A 34 5.03 0.29 -22.95
C THR A 34 4.16 0.50 -24.19
N PHE A 35 2.89 0.14 -24.12
CA PHE A 35 2.06 0.05 -25.33
C PHE A 35 0.96 1.11 -25.39
N ALA A 36 0.64 1.78 -24.28
CA ALA A 36 -0.52 2.67 -24.16
C ALA A 36 -1.77 2.01 -24.76
N VAL A 37 -2.52 2.71 -25.61
CA VAL A 37 -3.69 2.15 -26.30
C VAL A 37 -3.35 1.25 -27.50
N ASN A 38 -2.05 1.11 -27.88
CA ASN A 38 -1.60 0.35 -29.05
C ASN A 38 -1.37 -1.13 -28.70
N ILE A 39 -2.37 -1.75 -28.17
CA ILE A 39 -2.39 -3.17 -27.79
C ILE A 39 -3.08 -4.02 -28.82
N SER A 40 -2.77 -5.32 -28.83
CA SER A 40 -3.43 -6.31 -29.69
C SER A 40 -3.47 -7.68 -29.03
N GLU A 41 -4.29 -8.57 -29.58
CA GLU A 41 -4.35 -9.97 -29.16
C GLU A 41 -2.96 -10.62 -29.15
N ASP A 42 -2.15 -10.39 -30.19
CA ASP A 42 -0.81 -10.98 -30.33
C ASP A 42 0.16 -10.40 -29.29
N ILE A 43 0.11 -9.10 -29.01
CA ILE A 43 0.94 -8.45 -27.97
C ILE A 43 0.63 -9.09 -26.63
N ILE A 44 -0.64 -9.16 -26.24
CA ILE A 44 -1.03 -9.69 -24.93
C ILE A 44 -0.63 -11.17 -24.78
N LYS A 45 -0.89 -12.00 -25.80
CA LYS A 45 -0.45 -13.41 -25.82
C LYS A 45 1.07 -13.55 -25.74
N GLY A 46 1.80 -12.69 -26.47
CA GLY A 46 3.26 -12.66 -26.45
C GLY A 46 3.82 -12.29 -25.06
N GLN A 47 3.18 -11.39 -24.33
CA GLN A 47 3.58 -11.07 -22.95
C GLN A 47 3.27 -12.23 -21.98
N ALA A 48 2.15 -12.94 -22.16
CA ALA A 48 1.85 -14.14 -21.37
C ALA A 48 2.90 -15.25 -21.60
N ASP A 49 3.32 -15.45 -22.84
CA ASP A 49 4.41 -16.36 -23.18
C ASP A 49 5.74 -15.94 -22.57
N ALA A 50 6.09 -14.65 -22.67
CA ALA A 50 7.30 -14.10 -22.09
C ALA A 50 7.34 -14.28 -20.57
N MET A 51 6.25 -14.03 -19.84
CA MET A 51 6.17 -14.25 -18.40
C MET A 51 6.54 -15.69 -18.00
N VAL A 52 6.09 -16.66 -18.77
CA VAL A 52 6.42 -18.09 -18.53
C VAL A 52 7.85 -18.40 -18.95
N ASN A 53 8.23 -18.04 -20.18
CA ASN A 53 9.50 -18.41 -20.78
C ASN A 53 10.72 -17.74 -20.10
N GLN A 54 10.55 -16.52 -19.60
CA GLN A 54 11.57 -15.78 -18.85
C GLN A 54 11.67 -16.22 -17.37
N GLY A 55 10.79 -17.14 -16.94
CA GLY A 55 10.79 -17.66 -15.57
C GLY A 55 10.17 -16.74 -14.51
N LEU A 56 9.52 -15.65 -14.90
CA LEU A 56 8.83 -14.72 -13.99
C LEU A 56 7.67 -15.40 -13.26
N LYS A 57 6.89 -16.25 -13.94
CA LYS A 57 5.84 -17.06 -13.31
C LYS A 57 6.40 -17.92 -12.17
N ALA A 58 7.59 -18.49 -12.33
CA ALA A 58 8.20 -19.40 -11.35
C ALA A 58 8.60 -18.69 -10.04
N VAL A 59 8.69 -17.35 -10.04
CA VAL A 59 8.98 -16.54 -8.85
C VAL A 59 7.77 -15.78 -8.31
N GLY A 60 6.57 -16.01 -8.88
CA GLY A 60 5.31 -15.53 -8.31
C GLY A 60 4.51 -14.52 -9.14
N TYR A 61 5.00 -14.04 -10.28
CA TYR A 61 4.21 -13.20 -11.18
C TYR A 61 3.11 -14.03 -11.83
N GLN A 62 1.86 -13.58 -11.71
CA GLN A 62 0.69 -14.37 -12.10
C GLN A 62 -0.27 -13.64 -13.03
N TYR A 63 -0.32 -12.31 -13.00
CA TYR A 63 -1.32 -11.53 -13.71
C TYR A 63 -0.78 -10.98 -15.03
N ILE A 64 -1.59 -11.09 -16.09
CA ILE A 64 -1.42 -10.37 -17.37
C ILE A 64 -2.60 -9.42 -17.49
N ASN A 65 -2.35 -8.13 -17.29
CA ASN A 65 -3.38 -7.11 -17.26
C ASN A 65 -3.43 -6.36 -18.60
N ILE A 66 -4.59 -6.41 -19.24
CA ILE A 66 -4.92 -5.60 -20.40
C ILE A 66 -5.38 -4.25 -19.87
N ASP A 67 -4.63 -3.19 -20.12
CA ASP A 67 -5.00 -1.81 -19.79
C ASP A 67 -5.90 -1.20 -20.88
N ASP A 68 -6.05 0.10 -20.95
CA ASP A 68 -6.93 0.81 -21.89
C ASP A 68 -6.59 0.52 -23.37
N GLY A 69 -7.58 0.63 -24.24
CA GLY A 69 -7.42 0.50 -25.70
C GLY A 69 -8.12 -0.70 -26.34
N PHE A 70 -8.87 -1.52 -25.60
CA PHE A 70 -9.60 -2.67 -26.16
C PHE A 70 -11.08 -2.40 -26.43
N GLN A 71 -11.63 -1.32 -25.88
CA GLN A 71 -13.06 -0.97 -26.03
C GLN A 71 -13.35 -0.35 -27.41
N TYR A 72 -14.63 -0.45 -27.85
CA TYR A 72 -15.10 0.09 -29.12
C TYR A 72 -16.60 0.48 -29.07
N GLY A 73 -16.98 1.29 -28.08
CA GLY A 73 -18.37 1.67 -27.86
C GLY A 73 -19.21 0.57 -27.19
N ARG A 74 -20.53 0.67 -27.30
CA ARG A 74 -21.51 -0.29 -26.73
C ARG A 74 -22.56 -0.71 -27.76
N THR A 75 -23.11 -1.92 -27.57
CA THR A 75 -24.30 -2.37 -28.28
C THR A 75 -25.53 -1.59 -27.81
N PRO A 76 -26.67 -1.64 -28.56
CA PRO A 76 -27.93 -1.03 -28.10
C PRO A 76 -28.41 -1.55 -26.73
N GLU A 77 -28.04 -2.78 -26.35
CA GLU A 77 -28.36 -3.41 -25.07
C GLU A 77 -27.40 -3.00 -23.95
N GLY A 78 -26.41 -2.16 -24.26
CA GLY A 78 -25.45 -1.60 -23.30
C GLY A 78 -24.19 -2.42 -23.08
N LYS A 79 -23.97 -3.52 -23.79
CA LYS A 79 -22.75 -4.36 -23.67
C LYS A 79 -21.56 -3.70 -24.36
N VAL A 80 -20.39 -3.68 -23.71
CA VAL A 80 -19.14 -3.14 -24.29
C VAL A 80 -18.77 -3.94 -25.55
N CYS A 81 -18.51 -3.22 -26.65
CA CYS A 81 -17.94 -3.78 -27.87
C CYS A 81 -16.42 -3.83 -27.76
N ILE A 82 -15.83 -4.90 -28.27
CA ILE A 82 -14.39 -5.10 -28.31
C ILE A 82 -13.83 -4.59 -29.64
N HIS A 83 -12.68 -3.94 -29.61
CA HIS A 83 -12.03 -3.34 -30.78
C HIS A 83 -11.71 -4.43 -31.83
N PRO A 84 -12.36 -4.38 -33.04
CA PRO A 84 -12.34 -5.49 -33.98
C PRO A 84 -10.97 -5.71 -34.65
N GLU A 85 -10.16 -4.65 -34.78
CA GLU A 85 -8.83 -4.77 -35.39
C GLU A 85 -7.77 -5.23 -34.38
N ARG A 86 -7.87 -4.76 -33.12
CA ARG A 86 -6.91 -5.10 -32.07
C ARG A 86 -7.17 -6.50 -31.51
N PHE A 87 -8.43 -6.89 -31.42
CA PHE A 87 -8.88 -8.18 -30.86
C PHE A 87 -9.90 -8.83 -31.79
N PRO A 88 -9.48 -9.28 -32.98
CA PRO A 88 -10.40 -9.80 -34.00
C PRO A 88 -11.16 -11.05 -33.57
N ASN A 89 -10.61 -11.83 -32.62
CA ASN A 89 -11.24 -13.03 -32.08
C ASN A 89 -11.93 -12.77 -30.72
N GLY A 90 -11.99 -11.51 -30.28
CA GLY A 90 -12.56 -11.09 -28.99
C GLY A 90 -11.67 -11.40 -27.78
N LEU A 91 -12.07 -10.90 -26.61
CA LEU A 91 -11.24 -11.03 -25.39
C LEU A 91 -11.35 -12.40 -24.71
N LYS A 92 -12.40 -13.20 -24.99
CA LYS A 92 -12.51 -14.56 -24.39
C LYS A 92 -11.36 -15.45 -24.82
N VAL A 93 -10.97 -15.40 -26.10
CA VAL A 93 -9.83 -16.15 -26.61
C VAL A 93 -8.51 -15.72 -25.92
N VAL A 94 -8.40 -14.44 -25.55
CA VAL A 94 -7.21 -13.92 -24.87
C VAL A 94 -7.18 -14.37 -23.40
N SER A 95 -8.29 -14.26 -22.67
CA SER A 95 -8.36 -14.72 -21.28
C SER A 95 -8.13 -16.22 -21.17
N ASP A 96 -8.73 -17.02 -22.07
CA ASP A 96 -8.51 -18.47 -22.14
C ASP A 96 -7.05 -18.82 -22.43
N TYR A 97 -6.40 -18.06 -23.32
CA TYR A 97 -4.98 -18.25 -23.60
C TYR A 97 -4.10 -17.98 -22.36
N ILE A 98 -4.35 -16.86 -21.66
CA ILE A 98 -3.65 -16.53 -20.41
C ILE A 98 -3.86 -17.65 -19.38
N HIS A 99 -5.09 -18.10 -19.19
CA HIS A 99 -5.42 -19.20 -18.26
C HIS A 99 -4.76 -20.52 -18.67
N SER A 100 -4.65 -20.82 -19.97
CA SER A 100 -3.97 -22.02 -20.47
C SER A 100 -2.48 -22.06 -20.09
N LYS A 101 -1.85 -20.89 -19.85
CA LYS A 101 -0.48 -20.77 -19.33
C LYS A 101 -0.43 -20.92 -17.80
N GLY A 102 -1.57 -21.11 -17.12
CA GLY A 102 -1.71 -21.12 -15.67
C GLY A 102 -1.43 -19.74 -15.06
N LEU A 103 -1.73 -18.69 -15.78
CA LEU A 103 -1.71 -17.28 -15.36
C LEU A 103 -3.14 -16.80 -15.12
N LYS A 104 -3.30 -15.57 -14.64
CA LYS A 104 -4.55 -14.88 -14.39
C LYS A 104 -4.69 -13.69 -15.34
N ALA A 105 -5.89 -13.47 -15.84
CA ALA A 105 -6.20 -12.39 -16.76
C ALA A 105 -6.74 -11.16 -16.02
N GLY A 106 -6.20 -9.98 -16.30
CA GLY A 106 -6.70 -8.70 -15.79
C GLY A 106 -7.24 -7.82 -16.90
N ILE A 107 -8.17 -6.93 -16.54
CA ILE A 107 -8.84 -6.00 -17.43
C ILE A 107 -8.82 -4.59 -16.86
N TYR A 108 -9.19 -3.60 -17.65
CA TYR A 108 -9.24 -2.18 -17.31
C TYR A 108 -10.63 -1.61 -17.56
N SER A 109 -11.01 -0.59 -16.79
CA SER A 109 -12.12 0.29 -17.10
C SER A 109 -11.97 1.64 -16.41
N ASP A 110 -12.96 2.52 -16.56
CA ASP A 110 -13.09 3.80 -15.86
C ASP A 110 -14.39 3.85 -15.05
N ALA A 111 -14.37 4.55 -13.94
CA ALA A 111 -15.54 4.71 -13.08
C ALA A 111 -16.66 5.58 -13.69
N GLY A 112 -16.33 6.38 -14.71
CA GLY A 112 -17.27 7.26 -15.40
C GLY A 112 -17.79 6.72 -16.73
N ASP A 113 -17.94 7.60 -17.69
CA ASP A 113 -18.50 7.29 -19.03
C ASP A 113 -17.44 7.08 -20.12
N LEU A 114 -16.22 7.57 -19.91
CA LEU A 114 -15.10 7.49 -20.86
C LEU A 114 -13.81 7.11 -20.16
N THR A 115 -12.84 6.60 -20.92
CA THR A 115 -11.55 6.15 -20.40
C THR A 115 -10.50 7.25 -20.46
N CYS A 116 -9.38 7.09 -19.72
CA CYS A 116 -8.27 8.02 -19.78
C CYS A 116 -7.62 8.07 -21.17
N GLY A 117 -7.52 6.93 -21.86
CA GLY A 117 -7.00 6.86 -23.22
C GLY A 117 -7.86 7.59 -24.25
N SER A 118 -9.18 7.68 -24.03
CA SER A 118 -10.06 8.49 -24.90
C SER A 118 -9.76 9.99 -24.79
N ILE A 119 -9.30 10.45 -23.63
CA ILE A 119 -8.93 11.85 -23.38
C ILE A 119 -7.49 12.11 -23.82
N SER A 120 -6.52 11.35 -23.29
CA SER A 120 -5.09 11.63 -23.45
C SER A 120 -4.50 11.17 -24.77
N ASN A 121 -5.03 10.09 -25.36
CA ASN A 121 -4.54 9.50 -26.61
C ASN A 121 -5.46 9.76 -27.81
N GLY A 122 -6.54 10.53 -27.62
CA GLY A 122 -7.50 10.87 -28.70
C GLY A 122 -8.26 9.66 -29.24
N ASP A 123 -8.38 8.58 -28.49
CA ASP A 123 -9.15 7.39 -28.90
C ASP A 123 -10.65 7.68 -28.72
N VAL A 124 -11.19 8.49 -29.63
CA VAL A 124 -12.59 8.98 -29.60
C VAL A 124 -13.65 7.87 -29.66
N ARG A 125 -13.24 6.62 -29.96
CA ARG A 125 -14.15 5.46 -30.02
C ARG A 125 -14.46 4.91 -28.62
N ASN A 126 -13.74 5.35 -27.61
CA ASN A 126 -13.88 4.96 -26.20
C ASN A 126 -14.80 5.90 -25.43
N THR A 127 -15.76 6.55 -26.08
CA THR A 127 -16.84 7.28 -25.42
C THR A 127 -17.94 6.30 -24.99
N ASN A 128 -18.51 6.50 -23.81
CA ASN A 128 -19.60 5.69 -23.23
C ASN A 128 -19.20 4.20 -23.05
N VAL A 129 -17.93 3.95 -22.70
CA VAL A 129 -17.39 2.60 -22.44
C VAL A 129 -17.01 2.36 -20.99
N GLY A 130 -17.00 3.42 -20.16
CA GLY A 130 -16.78 3.31 -18.73
C GLY A 130 -17.97 2.69 -18.00
N LEU A 131 -17.78 2.40 -16.71
CA LEU A 131 -18.71 1.58 -15.91
C LEU A 131 -19.98 2.31 -15.46
N TYR A 132 -20.01 3.66 -15.50
CA TYR A 132 -21.11 4.43 -14.96
C TYR A 132 -22.44 4.12 -15.65
N GLY A 133 -23.42 3.62 -14.87
CA GLY A 133 -24.73 3.19 -15.35
C GLY A 133 -24.76 1.76 -15.93
N TYR A 134 -23.61 1.09 -16.03
CA TYR A 134 -23.47 -0.27 -16.56
C TYR A 134 -22.70 -1.21 -15.62
N GLU A 135 -22.50 -0.82 -14.35
CA GLU A 135 -21.61 -1.50 -13.41
C GLU A 135 -21.86 -3.01 -13.33
N GLN A 136 -23.14 -3.43 -13.25
CA GLN A 136 -23.47 -4.86 -13.16
C GLN A 136 -23.39 -5.55 -14.51
N VAL A 137 -23.78 -4.91 -15.61
CA VAL A 137 -23.71 -5.46 -16.96
C VAL A 137 -22.26 -5.75 -17.33
N ASP A 138 -21.36 -4.79 -17.06
CA ASP A 138 -19.95 -4.92 -17.36
C ASP A 138 -19.25 -5.91 -16.41
N ALA A 139 -19.62 -5.93 -15.13
CA ALA A 139 -19.08 -6.92 -14.18
C ALA A 139 -19.47 -8.35 -14.61
N ASP A 140 -20.71 -8.58 -15.01
CA ASP A 140 -21.13 -9.91 -15.50
C ASP A 140 -20.40 -10.25 -16.80
N PHE A 141 -20.24 -9.29 -17.71
CA PHE A 141 -19.49 -9.51 -18.95
C PHE A 141 -18.01 -9.83 -18.69
N TYR A 142 -17.29 -8.98 -17.95
CA TYR A 142 -15.87 -9.18 -17.72
C TYR A 142 -15.57 -10.40 -16.86
N PHE A 143 -16.36 -10.67 -15.81
CA PHE A 143 -15.98 -11.70 -14.84
C PHE A 143 -16.72 -13.02 -14.99
N LYS A 144 -17.96 -13.05 -15.52
CA LYS A 144 -18.66 -14.31 -15.76
C LYS A 144 -18.48 -14.82 -17.19
N GLU A 145 -18.61 -13.93 -18.20
CA GLU A 145 -18.51 -14.35 -19.60
C GLU A 145 -17.05 -14.47 -20.06
N LEU A 146 -16.23 -13.43 -19.78
CA LEU A 146 -14.82 -13.37 -20.20
C LEU A 146 -13.85 -13.97 -19.18
N GLU A 147 -14.30 -14.23 -17.95
CA GLU A 147 -13.56 -14.87 -16.86
C GLU A 147 -12.27 -14.15 -16.41
N PHE A 148 -12.24 -12.82 -16.48
CA PHE A 148 -11.14 -12.05 -15.91
C PHE A 148 -11.07 -12.17 -14.39
N ASP A 149 -9.86 -12.03 -13.80
CA ASP A 149 -9.54 -12.23 -12.39
C ASP A 149 -9.09 -10.95 -11.68
N PHE A 150 -8.88 -9.87 -12.41
CA PHE A 150 -8.40 -8.57 -11.91
C PHE A 150 -9.05 -7.44 -12.72
N ILE A 151 -9.29 -6.30 -12.06
CA ILE A 151 -9.66 -5.06 -12.74
C ILE A 151 -8.96 -3.86 -12.12
N LYS A 152 -8.38 -2.99 -12.96
CA LYS A 152 -8.00 -1.61 -12.65
C LYS A 152 -9.13 -0.68 -13.10
N VAL A 153 -9.57 0.22 -12.24
CA VAL A 153 -10.61 1.20 -12.59
C VAL A 153 -10.10 2.60 -12.34
N ASP A 154 -9.93 3.35 -13.42
CA ASP A 154 -9.55 4.76 -13.44
C ASP A 154 -10.72 5.70 -13.11
N TYR A 155 -10.48 7.00 -13.12
CA TYR A 155 -11.47 8.02 -12.76
C TYR A 155 -11.51 9.22 -13.73
N CYS A 156 -10.99 9.11 -14.95
CA CYS A 156 -11.03 10.19 -15.95
C CYS A 156 -12.46 10.57 -16.32
N GLY A 157 -13.28 9.58 -16.65
CA GLY A 157 -14.71 9.76 -16.89
C GLY A 157 -15.48 10.12 -15.63
N GLY A 158 -15.05 9.59 -14.46
CA GLY A 158 -15.61 9.98 -13.16
C GLY A 158 -15.45 11.49 -12.88
N ASN A 159 -14.25 12.04 -13.17
CA ASN A 159 -14.02 13.49 -13.11
C ASN A 159 -14.87 14.25 -14.13
N HIS A 160 -14.96 13.75 -15.38
CA HIS A 160 -15.78 14.35 -16.43
C HIS A 160 -17.24 14.53 -16.00
N LEU A 161 -17.81 13.53 -15.36
CA LEU A 161 -19.17 13.54 -14.84
C LEU A 161 -19.31 14.16 -13.44
N SER A 162 -18.21 14.55 -12.79
CA SER A 162 -18.19 15.07 -11.41
C SER A 162 -18.86 14.10 -10.41
N LEU A 163 -18.60 12.81 -10.54
CA LEU A 163 -19.20 11.78 -9.69
C LEU A 163 -18.67 11.86 -8.24
N ASN A 164 -19.45 11.32 -7.29
CA ASN A 164 -18.97 11.05 -5.95
C ASN A 164 -18.10 9.77 -5.98
N GLU A 165 -16.82 9.90 -5.65
CA GLU A 165 -15.84 8.81 -5.72
C GLU A 165 -16.23 7.59 -4.88
N GLN A 166 -16.56 7.82 -3.61
CA GLN A 166 -16.93 6.75 -2.69
C GLN A 166 -18.17 6.00 -3.14
N GLU A 167 -19.21 6.72 -3.56
CA GLU A 167 -20.45 6.11 -4.05
C GLU A 167 -20.20 5.27 -5.30
N GLN A 168 -19.47 5.82 -6.27
CA GLN A 168 -19.24 5.16 -7.55
C GLN A 168 -18.36 3.92 -7.41
N TYR A 169 -17.22 4.02 -6.73
CA TYR A 169 -16.38 2.84 -6.49
C TYR A 169 -17.04 1.78 -5.61
N THR A 170 -17.94 2.20 -4.69
CA THR A 170 -18.75 1.25 -3.90
C THR A 170 -19.75 0.51 -4.78
N ARG A 171 -20.42 1.19 -5.74
CA ARG A 171 -21.30 0.54 -6.73
C ARG A 171 -20.55 -0.49 -7.56
N ILE A 172 -19.36 -0.13 -8.07
CA ILE A 172 -18.49 -1.02 -8.83
C ILE A 172 -18.08 -2.23 -7.98
N SER A 173 -17.62 -2.01 -6.74
CA SER A 173 -17.27 -3.08 -5.81
C SER A 173 -18.43 -4.05 -5.57
N ASN A 174 -19.65 -3.53 -5.39
CA ASN A 174 -20.84 -4.35 -5.21
C ASN A 174 -21.18 -5.16 -6.46
N ALA A 175 -21.07 -4.56 -7.65
CA ALA A 175 -21.29 -5.25 -8.92
C ALA A 175 -20.29 -6.40 -9.12
N ILE A 176 -19.01 -6.18 -8.80
CA ILE A 176 -17.98 -7.23 -8.81
C ILE A 176 -18.35 -8.37 -7.84
N LYS A 177 -18.69 -8.04 -6.58
CA LYS A 177 -19.09 -9.04 -5.56
C LYS A 177 -20.32 -9.84 -5.98
N ASN A 178 -21.30 -9.22 -6.63
CA ASN A 178 -22.52 -9.87 -7.13
C ASN A 178 -22.23 -10.92 -8.22
N THR A 179 -21.08 -10.87 -8.88
CA THR A 179 -20.69 -11.92 -9.85
C THR A 179 -20.39 -13.26 -9.18
N GLY A 180 -20.07 -13.24 -7.87
CA GLY A 180 -19.62 -14.43 -7.12
C GLY A 180 -18.20 -14.88 -7.47
N ARG A 181 -17.47 -14.14 -8.33
CA ARG A 181 -16.09 -14.41 -8.71
C ARG A 181 -15.12 -13.76 -7.72
N ASP A 182 -13.99 -14.41 -7.50
CA ASP A 182 -12.87 -13.88 -6.70
C ASP A 182 -11.98 -13.00 -7.58
N VAL A 183 -12.34 -11.72 -7.69
CA VAL A 183 -11.68 -10.72 -8.53
C VAL A 183 -10.85 -9.78 -7.65
N VAL A 184 -9.63 -9.49 -8.07
CA VAL A 184 -8.81 -8.42 -7.47
C VAL A 184 -9.24 -7.09 -8.06
N PHE A 185 -9.64 -6.17 -7.20
CA PHE A 185 -10.05 -4.82 -7.59
C PHE A 185 -8.99 -3.80 -7.17
N ASN A 186 -8.49 -3.03 -8.14
CA ASN A 186 -7.56 -1.91 -7.98
C ASN A 186 -8.25 -0.59 -8.32
N ILE A 187 -8.29 0.35 -7.37
CA ILE A 187 -8.78 1.71 -7.57
C ILE A 187 -7.62 2.58 -8.07
N CYS A 188 -7.80 3.26 -9.20
CA CYS A 188 -6.82 4.19 -9.74
C CYS A 188 -7.35 5.62 -9.69
N ARG A 189 -7.05 6.33 -8.59
CA ARG A 189 -7.52 7.71 -8.35
C ARG A 189 -6.37 8.70 -8.22
N TRP A 190 -5.12 8.25 -8.42
CA TRP A 190 -3.87 9.05 -8.39
C TRP A 190 -3.61 9.75 -7.05
N ARG A 191 -4.22 9.29 -5.99
CA ARG A 191 -4.04 9.68 -4.59
C ARG A 191 -4.72 8.68 -3.67
N TYR A 192 -4.42 8.73 -2.38
CA TYR A 192 -5.19 7.94 -1.40
C TYR A 192 -6.68 8.35 -1.45
N PRO A 193 -7.58 7.39 -1.72
CA PRO A 193 -9.00 7.73 -1.94
C PRO A 193 -9.75 8.11 -0.65
N GLY A 194 -9.26 7.66 0.51
CA GLY A 194 -9.91 7.78 1.81
C GLY A 194 -10.20 6.43 2.46
N ASP A 195 -10.55 6.42 3.73
CA ASP A 195 -10.68 5.21 4.57
C ASP A 195 -11.68 4.18 4.01
N TRP A 196 -12.64 4.63 3.22
CA TRP A 196 -13.65 3.76 2.59
C TRP A 196 -13.06 2.76 1.59
N CYS A 197 -11.91 3.06 0.97
CA CYS A 197 -11.30 2.19 -0.04
C CYS A 197 -10.92 0.80 0.50
N HIS A 198 -10.62 0.68 1.78
CA HIS A 198 -10.33 -0.59 2.46
C HIS A 198 -11.49 -1.60 2.45
N TYR A 199 -12.72 -1.14 2.27
CA TYR A 199 -13.91 -1.99 2.16
C TYR A 199 -14.33 -2.24 0.72
N ALA A 200 -13.88 -1.39 -0.19
CA ALA A 200 -14.25 -1.44 -1.61
C ALA A 200 -13.29 -2.28 -2.45
N ALA A 201 -11.97 -2.19 -2.22
CA ALA A 201 -10.95 -2.73 -3.12
C ALA A 201 -9.81 -3.45 -2.38
N ASN A 202 -8.93 -4.10 -3.15
CA ASN A 202 -7.75 -4.80 -2.65
C ASN A 202 -6.50 -3.90 -2.64
N SER A 203 -6.45 -2.92 -3.57
CA SER A 203 -5.37 -1.94 -3.65
C SER A 203 -5.86 -0.64 -4.30
N TRP A 204 -5.11 0.43 -4.11
CA TRP A 204 -5.40 1.74 -4.69
C TRP A 204 -4.13 2.50 -4.98
N ARG A 205 -4.12 3.20 -6.11
CA ARG A 205 -3.07 4.14 -6.46
C ARG A 205 -3.02 5.28 -5.44
N THR A 206 -1.83 5.55 -4.96
CA THR A 206 -1.57 6.63 -3.98
C THR A 206 -0.94 7.86 -4.62
N THR A 207 -0.53 7.77 -5.88
CA THR A 207 0.26 8.78 -6.60
C THR A 207 -0.29 9.00 -8.01
N GLY A 208 0.15 10.06 -8.66
CA GLY A 208 0.09 10.23 -10.11
C GLY A 208 0.77 9.09 -10.86
N ASP A 209 0.73 9.14 -12.20
CA ASP A 209 1.31 8.08 -13.03
C ASP A 209 2.83 8.13 -13.03
N ILE A 210 3.47 6.95 -12.96
CA ILE A 210 4.91 6.80 -13.05
C ILE A 210 5.39 6.99 -14.50
N HIS A 211 6.56 7.60 -14.62
CA HIS A 211 7.28 7.73 -15.89
C HIS A 211 8.67 7.09 -15.78
N GLU A 212 9.24 6.72 -16.92
CA GLU A 212 10.56 6.09 -17.01
C GLU A 212 11.73 7.06 -16.72
N SER A 213 11.72 7.68 -15.55
CA SER A 213 12.76 8.59 -15.07
C SER A 213 13.00 8.47 -13.58
N TRP A 214 14.23 8.73 -13.14
CA TRP A 214 14.56 8.74 -11.72
C TRP A 214 13.71 9.73 -10.93
N LEU A 215 13.48 10.93 -11.46
CA LEU A 215 12.67 11.94 -10.78
C LEU A 215 11.28 11.42 -10.48
N SER A 216 10.63 10.76 -11.44
CA SER A 216 9.32 10.17 -11.23
C SER A 216 9.34 9.09 -10.14
N VAL A 217 10.31 8.18 -10.14
CA VAL A 217 10.47 7.15 -9.09
C VAL A 217 10.65 7.81 -7.72
N LYS A 218 11.54 8.82 -7.62
CA LYS A 218 11.80 9.57 -6.38
C LYS A 218 10.54 10.25 -5.85
N ASP A 219 9.76 10.90 -6.71
CA ASP A 219 8.55 11.63 -6.32
C ASP A 219 7.48 10.66 -5.80
N LEU A 220 7.27 9.53 -6.48
CA LEU A 220 6.31 8.52 -6.04
C LEU A 220 6.72 7.88 -4.69
N VAL A 221 8.02 7.64 -4.49
CA VAL A 221 8.52 7.17 -3.20
C VAL A 221 8.25 8.19 -2.11
N ASN A 222 8.55 9.49 -2.35
CA ASN A 222 8.35 10.56 -1.38
C ASN A 222 6.90 10.66 -0.92
N GLU A 223 5.93 10.53 -1.84
CA GLU A 223 4.50 10.54 -1.51
C GLU A 223 4.07 9.35 -0.64
N ASN A 224 4.82 8.24 -0.69
CA ASN A 224 4.47 7.00 0.01
C ASN A 224 5.25 6.75 1.31
N LEU A 225 6.31 7.52 1.62
CA LEU A 225 7.18 7.30 2.80
C LEU A 225 6.38 7.21 4.10
N TYR A 226 5.30 7.97 4.22
CA TYR A 226 4.48 8.06 5.44
C TYR A 226 3.09 7.43 5.30
N MET A 227 2.91 6.52 4.30
CA MET A 227 1.64 5.84 4.03
C MET A 227 1.53 4.45 4.68
N SER A 228 2.48 4.07 5.54
CA SER A 228 2.54 2.71 6.11
C SER A 228 1.29 2.33 6.93
N ALA A 229 0.68 3.28 7.63
CA ALA A 229 -0.53 3.05 8.41
C ALA A 229 -1.75 2.66 7.57
N TYR A 230 -1.73 2.94 6.27
CA TYR A 230 -2.83 2.66 5.33
C TYR A 230 -2.68 1.34 4.58
N CYS A 231 -1.62 0.57 4.88
CA CYS A 231 -1.44 -0.80 4.37
C CYS A 231 -1.79 -1.79 5.48
N TYR A 232 -3.05 -2.26 5.53
CA TYR A 232 -3.55 -3.19 6.56
C TYR A 232 -4.74 -4.00 6.04
N ASN A 233 -5.10 -5.08 6.74
CA ASN A 233 -6.23 -5.97 6.41
C ASN A 233 -6.16 -6.55 4.99
N ASP A 234 -4.95 -6.91 4.54
CA ASP A 234 -4.71 -7.48 3.20
C ASP A 234 -5.13 -6.53 2.06
N THR A 235 -4.99 -5.21 2.31
CA THR A 235 -5.18 -4.14 1.33
C THR A 235 -3.90 -3.32 1.19
N TYR A 236 -3.61 -2.79 0.00
CA TYR A 236 -2.28 -2.31 -0.35
C TYR A 236 -2.29 -0.92 -0.98
N ASN A 237 -1.35 -0.09 -0.55
CA ASN A 237 -0.96 1.11 -1.28
C ASN A 237 -0.25 0.71 -2.57
N ASP A 238 -0.71 1.22 -3.69
CA ASP A 238 -0.16 0.97 -5.02
C ASP A 238 0.63 2.19 -5.49
N MET A 239 1.96 2.03 -5.55
CA MET A 239 2.89 3.07 -5.98
C MET A 239 3.05 3.12 -7.50
N ASP A 240 2.14 2.48 -8.25
CA ASP A 240 2.17 2.29 -9.69
C ASP A 240 3.12 1.19 -10.18
N MET A 241 3.18 1.05 -11.49
CA MET A 241 3.89 0.00 -12.21
C MET A 241 5.41 0.09 -12.05
N LEU A 242 6.11 -0.98 -12.43
CA LEU A 242 7.56 -1.03 -12.42
C LEU A 242 8.14 -0.57 -13.76
N GLU A 243 8.99 0.45 -13.73
CA GLU A 243 9.76 0.94 -14.86
C GLU A 243 11.12 0.22 -15.04
N VAL A 244 11.36 -0.82 -14.26
CA VAL A 244 12.58 -1.63 -14.27
C VAL A 244 12.86 -2.20 -15.67
N GLY A 245 14.09 -1.97 -16.14
CA GLY A 245 14.53 -2.45 -17.45
C GLY A 245 14.14 -1.54 -18.63
N ARG A 246 13.65 -0.35 -18.36
CA ARG A 246 13.39 0.69 -19.36
C ARG A 246 14.55 1.70 -19.40
N SER A 247 14.36 2.94 -18.97
CA SER A 247 15.36 4.01 -19.11
C SER A 247 16.20 4.28 -17.85
N LEU A 248 15.91 3.58 -16.73
CA LEU A 248 16.62 3.75 -15.48
C LEU A 248 18.03 3.14 -15.52
N THR A 249 18.95 3.72 -14.76
CA THR A 249 20.27 3.11 -14.51
C THR A 249 20.15 1.83 -13.68
N ALA A 250 21.21 1.04 -13.61
CA ALA A 250 21.22 -0.19 -12.81
C ALA A 250 20.96 0.06 -11.33
N GLU A 251 21.46 1.15 -10.77
CA GLU A 251 21.25 1.49 -9.36
C GLU A 251 19.84 2.01 -9.11
N GLU A 252 19.29 2.80 -10.02
CA GLU A 252 17.90 3.28 -9.96
C GLU A 252 16.91 2.14 -10.13
N ASP A 253 17.13 1.16 -11.03
CA ASP A 253 16.36 -0.07 -11.15
C ASP A 253 16.33 -0.85 -9.81
N LYS A 254 17.52 -1.01 -9.15
CA LYS A 254 17.62 -1.66 -7.84
C LYS A 254 16.81 -0.91 -6.78
N THR A 255 16.94 0.41 -6.74
CA THR A 255 16.21 1.26 -5.80
C THR A 255 14.71 1.17 -6.02
N HIS A 256 14.27 1.32 -7.25
CA HIS A 256 12.86 1.23 -7.63
C HIS A 256 12.24 -0.11 -7.21
N PHE A 257 12.81 -1.22 -7.66
CA PHE A 257 12.30 -2.55 -7.32
C PHE A 257 12.37 -2.85 -5.83
N GLY A 258 13.50 -2.51 -5.19
CA GLY A 258 13.71 -2.75 -3.77
C GLY A 258 12.73 -2.00 -2.88
N LEU A 259 12.45 -0.71 -3.18
CA LEU A 259 11.49 0.09 -2.42
C LEU A 259 10.05 -0.40 -2.64
N TRP A 260 9.64 -0.76 -3.87
CA TRP A 260 8.33 -1.41 -4.09
C TRP A 260 8.19 -2.70 -3.28
N CYS A 261 9.27 -3.48 -3.18
CA CYS A 261 9.25 -4.71 -2.39
C CYS A 261 9.12 -4.45 -0.88
N ILE A 262 9.92 -3.57 -0.29
CA ILE A 262 9.86 -3.35 1.16
C ILE A 262 8.62 -2.55 1.58
N MET A 263 8.11 -1.69 0.69
CA MET A 263 6.87 -0.93 0.91
C MET A 263 5.60 -1.72 0.57
N THR A 264 5.73 -2.98 0.17
CA THR A 264 4.60 -3.91 -0.05
C THR A 264 3.61 -3.41 -1.12
N SER A 265 4.11 -2.66 -2.11
CA SER A 265 3.34 -2.22 -3.28
C SER A 265 3.09 -3.37 -4.25
N PRO A 266 2.00 -3.40 -5.02
CA PRO A 266 1.87 -4.29 -6.16
C PRO A 266 3.10 -4.26 -7.07
N LEU A 267 3.52 -5.41 -7.59
CA LEU A 267 4.65 -5.56 -8.49
C LEU A 267 4.13 -5.82 -9.91
N LEU A 268 3.74 -4.75 -10.61
CA LEU A 268 3.21 -4.81 -11.98
C LEU A 268 4.29 -4.32 -12.96
N ILE A 269 4.89 -5.26 -13.70
CA ILE A 269 5.94 -4.98 -14.68
C ILE A 269 5.37 -4.12 -15.82
N GLY A 270 6.03 -3.01 -16.16
CA GLY A 270 5.60 -2.08 -17.22
C GLY A 270 6.40 -2.20 -18.53
N CYS A 271 7.52 -2.90 -18.54
CA CYS A 271 8.35 -3.08 -19.74
C CYS A 271 7.80 -4.18 -20.66
N ASN A 272 8.30 -4.21 -21.90
CA ASN A 272 8.08 -5.36 -22.80
C ASN A 272 8.94 -6.54 -22.33
N MET A 273 8.29 -7.54 -21.70
CA MET A 273 8.99 -8.71 -21.16
C MET A 273 9.66 -9.59 -22.24
N ALA A 274 9.21 -9.52 -23.48
CA ALA A 274 9.83 -10.27 -24.59
C ALA A 274 11.22 -9.76 -24.97
N THR A 275 11.52 -8.48 -24.68
CA THR A 275 12.78 -7.80 -25.03
C THR A 275 13.54 -7.27 -23.82
N ILE A 276 13.12 -7.63 -22.61
CA ILE A 276 13.77 -7.18 -21.37
C ILE A 276 15.25 -7.59 -21.33
N ASN A 277 16.13 -6.71 -20.88
CA ASN A 277 17.53 -7.05 -20.70
C ASN A 277 17.75 -8.00 -19.51
N GLU A 278 18.83 -8.80 -19.59
CA GLU A 278 19.13 -9.85 -18.60
C GLU A 278 19.28 -9.29 -17.17
N ARG A 279 19.94 -8.14 -17.00
CA ARG A 279 20.15 -7.49 -15.69
C ARG A 279 18.80 -7.16 -15.01
N ALA A 280 17.88 -6.55 -15.73
CA ALA A 280 16.55 -6.20 -15.22
C ALA A 280 15.72 -7.45 -14.93
N LEU A 281 15.81 -8.46 -15.81
CA LEU A 281 15.13 -9.73 -15.61
C LEU A 281 15.61 -10.45 -14.34
N GLU A 282 16.93 -10.51 -14.10
CA GLU A 282 17.48 -11.12 -12.88
C GLU A 282 17.05 -10.34 -11.62
N LEU A 283 17.02 -9.00 -11.68
CA LEU A 283 16.52 -8.18 -10.59
C LEU A 283 15.05 -8.48 -10.28
N LEU A 284 14.17 -8.50 -11.29
CA LEU A 284 12.75 -8.83 -11.13
C LEU A 284 12.51 -10.26 -10.61
N LYS A 285 13.48 -11.17 -10.78
CA LYS A 285 13.44 -12.54 -10.24
C LYS A 285 14.10 -12.68 -8.85
N ASN A 286 14.54 -11.60 -8.22
CA ASN A 286 15.14 -11.68 -6.88
C ASN A 286 14.14 -12.19 -5.84
N LYS A 287 14.23 -13.46 -5.50
CA LYS A 287 13.31 -14.16 -4.59
C LYS A 287 13.31 -13.59 -3.18
N GLU A 288 14.43 -13.02 -2.72
CA GLU A 288 14.52 -12.48 -1.36
C GLU A 288 13.80 -11.13 -1.24
N LEU A 289 13.90 -10.27 -2.25
CA LEU A 289 13.13 -9.04 -2.32
C LEU A 289 11.63 -9.33 -2.54
N ILE A 290 11.29 -10.27 -3.41
CA ILE A 290 9.91 -10.74 -3.58
C ILE A 290 9.34 -11.26 -2.25
N ALA A 291 10.14 -12.01 -1.47
CA ALA A 291 9.71 -12.51 -0.16
C ALA A 291 9.44 -11.39 0.85
N LEU A 292 10.09 -10.21 0.74
CA LEU A 292 9.72 -9.03 1.53
C LEU A 292 8.34 -8.50 1.14
N ASN A 293 8.09 -8.42 -0.16
CA ASN A 293 6.82 -7.95 -0.71
C ASN A 293 5.65 -8.88 -0.33
N GLN A 294 5.88 -10.17 -0.37
CA GLN A 294 4.89 -11.22 -0.14
C GLN A 294 4.91 -11.77 1.31
N ASP A 295 5.58 -11.07 2.26
CA ASP A 295 5.58 -11.48 3.67
C ASP A 295 4.16 -11.50 4.25
N LEU A 296 3.84 -12.56 5.01
CA LEU A 296 2.49 -12.84 5.51
C LEU A 296 1.92 -11.80 6.50
N LEU A 297 2.74 -10.88 6.99
CA LEU A 297 2.28 -9.76 7.81
C LEU A 297 1.66 -8.65 6.95
N HIS A 298 1.97 -8.62 5.65
CA HIS A 298 1.48 -7.63 4.68
C HIS A 298 1.67 -6.17 5.14
N LEU A 299 2.79 -5.89 5.82
CA LEU A 299 3.10 -4.57 6.33
C LEU A 299 3.91 -3.77 5.32
N GLN A 300 3.58 -2.52 5.12
CA GLN A 300 4.46 -1.54 4.48
C GLN A 300 5.54 -1.10 5.48
N ALA A 301 6.78 -0.92 5.00
CA ALA A 301 7.84 -0.32 5.81
C ALA A 301 7.53 1.14 6.15
N TYR A 302 7.95 1.56 7.35
CA TYR A 302 7.81 2.94 7.82
C TYR A 302 9.17 3.56 8.08
N VAL A 303 9.23 4.90 7.99
CA VAL A 303 10.45 5.68 8.22
C VAL A 303 10.76 5.73 9.72
N ILE A 304 12.03 5.47 10.08
CA ILE A 304 12.54 5.64 11.45
C ILE A 304 13.63 6.69 11.56
N GLN A 305 14.29 7.03 10.44
CA GLN A 305 15.27 8.11 10.38
C GLN A 305 15.06 8.90 9.08
N HIS A 306 15.16 10.23 9.20
CA HIS A 306 15.21 11.17 8.09
C HIS A 306 16.33 12.16 8.37
N ILE A 307 17.51 11.97 7.75
CA ILE A 307 18.70 12.80 7.97
C ILE A 307 19.14 13.41 6.63
N GLY A 308 19.09 14.73 6.53
CA GLY A 308 19.31 15.41 5.26
C GLY A 308 18.26 14.99 4.22
N GLU A 309 18.70 14.36 3.14
CA GLU A 309 17.82 13.77 2.13
C GLU A 309 17.64 12.26 2.30
N THR A 310 18.35 11.60 3.24
CA THR A 310 18.36 10.14 3.36
C THR A 310 17.33 9.61 4.33
N TYR A 311 16.86 8.39 4.08
CA TYR A 311 15.83 7.74 4.88
C TYR A 311 16.23 6.33 5.28
N VAL A 312 15.88 5.93 6.50
CA VAL A 312 15.91 4.53 6.94
C VAL A 312 14.48 4.06 7.15
N LEU A 313 14.10 3.03 6.39
CA LEU A 313 12.79 2.40 6.48
C LEU A 313 12.91 1.01 7.11
N VAL A 314 11.91 0.61 7.89
CA VAL A 314 11.91 -0.68 8.57
C VAL A 314 10.53 -1.31 8.59
N LYS A 315 10.47 -2.66 8.55
CA LYS A 315 9.24 -3.42 8.82
C LYS A 315 9.53 -4.74 9.54
N ASP A 316 8.55 -5.26 10.26
CA ASP A 316 8.61 -6.60 10.81
C ASP A 316 8.46 -7.65 9.70
N LEU A 317 9.09 -8.80 9.89
CA LEU A 317 8.99 -9.96 8.99
C LEU A 317 8.57 -11.19 9.78
N LEU A 318 7.79 -12.07 9.15
CA LEU A 318 7.39 -13.39 9.63
C LEU A 318 6.45 -13.37 10.84
N LYS A 319 6.70 -12.50 11.80
CA LYS A 319 5.93 -12.38 13.05
C LYS A 319 5.96 -10.94 13.55
N LEU A 320 4.79 -10.38 13.79
CA LEU A 320 4.64 -9.07 14.43
C LEU A 320 5.32 -9.07 15.80
N HIS A 321 6.10 -8.03 16.11
CA HIS A 321 6.98 -7.93 17.30
C HIS A 321 8.01 -9.07 17.41
N GLY A 322 8.28 -9.78 16.32
CA GLY A 322 9.39 -10.75 16.23
C GLY A 322 10.75 -10.07 16.19
N ASN A 323 11.81 -10.86 16.31
CA ASN A 323 13.20 -10.38 16.26
C ASN A 323 13.80 -10.40 14.85
N THR A 324 12.98 -10.58 13.81
CA THR A 324 13.38 -10.51 12.40
C THR A 324 12.73 -9.30 11.75
N ARG A 325 13.55 -8.44 11.14
CA ARG A 325 13.12 -7.21 10.48
C ARG A 325 13.79 -7.06 9.12
N ALA A 326 13.12 -6.35 8.20
CA ALA A 326 13.77 -5.78 7.03
C ALA A 326 14.09 -4.31 7.29
N VAL A 327 15.23 -3.85 6.78
CA VAL A 327 15.63 -2.45 6.78
C VAL A 327 16.08 -2.04 5.38
N ALA A 328 15.67 -0.85 4.94
CA ALA A 328 16.17 -0.20 3.74
C ALA A 328 16.86 1.11 4.13
N LEU A 329 18.10 1.30 3.64
CA LEU A 329 18.82 2.56 3.70
C LEU A 329 18.70 3.19 2.30
N TYR A 330 17.94 4.28 2.19
CA TYR A 330 17.58 4.94 0.95
C TYR A 330 18.26 6.30 0.83
N ASN A 331 19.02 6.48 -0.24
CA ASN A 331 19.71 7.72 -0.58
C ASN A 331 19.20 8.26 -1.93
N PRO A 332 18.20 9.17 -1.94
CA PRO A 332 17.71 9.80 -3.16
C PRO A 332 18.60 10.94 -3.71
N SER A 333 19.69 11.27 -3.03
CA SER A 333 20.56 12.39 -3.43
C SER A 333 21.52 12.01 -4.58
N ASP A 334 22.08 13.01 -5.24
CA ASP A 334 23.01 12.86 -6.38
C ASP A 334 24.44 12.47 -5.95
N LYS A 335 24.67 12.16 -4.65
CA LYS A 335 25.99 11.82 -4.11
C LYS A 335 25.92 10.56 -3.27
N PRO A 336 26.98 9.75 -3.23
CA PRO A 336 27.08 8.66 -2.26
C PRO A 336 27.07 9.22 -0.83
N VAL A 337 26.35 8.55 0.08
CA VAL A 337 26.24 8.93 1.49
C VAL A 337 26.56 7.71 2.37
N GLU A 338 27.43 7.87 3.36
CA GLU A 338 27.59 6.89 4.42
C GLU A 338 26.41 6.99 5.38
N MET A 339 25.62 5.94 5.46
CA MET A 339 24.44 5.85 6.32
C MET A 339 24.71 4.87 7.46
N CYS A 340 24.32 5.26 8.68
CA CYS A 340 24.44 4.43 9.87
C CYS A 340 23.06 4.32 10.55
N VAL A 341 22.72 3.08 10.98
CA VAL A 341 21.53 2.83 11.78
C VAL A 341 21.87 1.98 12.99
N ASP A 342 21.46 2.43 14.18
CA ASP A 342 21.63 1.69 15.42
C ASP A 342 20.60 0.57 15.52
N PHE A 343 21.03 -0.63 15.92
CA PHE A 343 20.12 -1.76 16.10
C PHE A 343 19.06 -1.53 17.19
N SER A 344 19.36 -0.68 18.17
CA SER A 344 18.38 -0.27 19.20
C SER A 344 17.23 0.55 18.62
N GLU A 345 17.48 1.39 17.61
CA GLU A 345 16.44 2.14 16.88
C GLU A 345 15.60 1.19 16.02
N LEU A 346 16.22 0.11 15.52
CA LEU A 346 15.52 -0.99 14.86
C LEU A 346 14.84 -1.93 15.87
N GLU A 347 14.78 -1.59 17.16
CA GLU A 347 14.21 -2.40 18.24
C GLU A 347 14.83 -3.82 18.33
N LEU A 348 16.09 -3.97 17.92
CA LEU A 348 16.85 -5.23 17.99
C LEU A 348 17.93 -5.13 19.06
N GLY A 349 18.09 -6.20 19.84
CA GLY A 349 19.09 -6.27 20.90
C GLY A 349 19.92 -7.53 20.85
N GLY A 350 21.13 -7.44 21.45
CA GLY A 350 22.16 -8.47 21.37
C GLY A 350 22.92 -8.40 20.05
N LYS A 351 23.51 -9.51 19.63
CA LYS A 351 24.11 -9.62 18.30
C LYS A 351 23.04 -9.74 17.23
N VAL A 352 23.20 -9.03 16.13
CA VAL A 352 22.27 -9.00 15.00
C VAL A 352 22.92 -9.66 13.79
N SER A 353 22.31 -10.72 13.27
CA SER A 353 22.70 -11.31 11.99
C SER A 353 22.18 -10.43 10.86
N VAL A 354 23.03 -10.12 9.88
CA VAL A 354 22.77 -9.21 8.77
C VAL A 354 22.94 -9.97 7.47
N ARG A 355 21.88 -9.94 6.61
CA ARG A 355 21.90 -10.50 5.27
C ARG A 355 21.56 -9.44 4.24
N ASP A 356 22.44 -9.24 3.27
CA ASP A 356 22.21 -8.38 2.10
C ASP A 356 21.28 -9.10 1.11
N LEU A 357 20.16 -8.46 0.75
CA LEU A 357 19.12 -9.07 -0.09
C LEU A 357 19.32 -8.80 -1.59
N PHE A 358 20.14 -7.82 -1.96
CA PHE A 358 20.55 -7.64 -3.35
C PHE A 358 21.67 -8.60 -3.74
N GLU A 359 22.66 -8.73 -2.84
CA GLU A 359 23.86 -9.54 -3.09
C GLU A 359 23.71 -11.00 -2.62
N HIS A 360 22.55 -11.35 -2.04
CA HIS A 360 22.26 -12.69 -1.48
C HIS A 360 23.31 -13.19 -0.50
N LYS A 361 23.92 -12.27 0.27
CA LYS A 361 25.12 -12.53 1.09
C LYS A 361 24.86 -12.35 2.58
N GLU A 362 25.28 -13.32 3.38
CA GLU A 362 25.37 -13.15 4.84
C GLU A 362 26.61 -12.29 5.18
N LEU A 363 26.38 -11.17 5.88
CA LEU A 363 27.44 -10.28 6.33
C LEU A 363 27.95 -10.63 7.74
N GLY A 364 27.36 -11.64 8.37
CA GLY A 364 27.71 -12.10 9.71
C GLY A 364 26.88 -11.46 10.82
N LYS A 365 27.42 -11.56 12.06
CA LYS A 365 26.78 -10.97 13.26
C LYS A 365 27.49 -9.68 13.63
N MET A 366 26.73 -8.62 13.82
CA MET A 366 27.21 -7.30 14.19
C MET A 366 26.67 -6.89 15.57
N GLN A 367 27.33 -5.93 16.20
CA GLN A 367 26.88 -5.29 17.44
C GLN A 367 26.67 -3.81 17.22
N ASN A 368 25.73 -3.24 17.93
CA ASN A 368 25.38 -1.82 17.99
C ASN A 368 24.74 -1.26 16.71
N SER A 369 25.42 -1.27 15.58
CA SER A 369 24.96 -0.55 14.37
C SER A 369 25.36 -1.28 13.08
N LEU A 370 24.72 -0.84 11.99
CA LEU A 370 25.09 -1.14 10.60
C LEU A 370 25.44 0.17 9.91
N THR A 371 26.66 0.26 9.38
CA THR A 371 27.14 1.41 8.60
C THR A 371 27.45 0.96 7.17
N VAL A 372 26.92 1.68 6.18
CA VAL A 372 27.02 1.32 4.76
C VAL A 372 27.15 2.57 3.90
N LEU A 373 28.02 2.54 2.90
CA LEU A 373 28.04 3.54 1.84
C LEU A 373 26.92 3.24 0.83
N VAL A 374 25.95 4.13 0.76
CA VAL A 374 24.82 4.02 -0.19
C VAL A 374 25.10 4.95 -1.38
N PRO A 375 25.16 4.43 -2.61
CA PRO A 375 25.41 5.25 -3.81
C PRO A 375 24.36 6.35 -4.01
N ALA A 376 24.66 7.30 -4.91
CA ALA A 376 23.66 8.23 -5.43
C ALA A 376 22.48 7.45 -6.02
N HIS A 377 21.25 7.92 -5.79
CA HIS A 377 19.98 7.27 -6.19
C HIS A 377 19.86 5.82 -5.71
N GLY A 378 20.64 5.44 -4.69
CA GLY A 378 20.82 4.07 -4.26
C GLY A 378 19.95 3.66 -3.07
N THR A 379 19.73 2.37 -2.97
CA THR A 379 19.13 1.73 -1.79
C THR A 379 19.89 0.47 -1.44
N ARG A 380 20.04 0.20 -0.14
CA ARG A 380 20.55 -1.06 0.39
C ARG A 380 19.51 -1.69 1.30
N ILE A 381 19.19 -2.97 1.06
CA ILE A 381 18.14 -3.66 1.80
C ILE A 381 18.71 -4.90 2.48
N TYR A 382 18.45 -4.97 3.78
CA TYR A 382 18.93 -6.04 4.61
C TYR A 382 17.81 -6.74 5.37
N ARG A 383 17.93 -8.05 5.54
CA ARG A 383 17.19 -8.81 6.55
C ARG A 383 18.05 -8.91 7.79
N LEU A 384 17.49 -8.46 8.90
CA LEU A 384 18.14 -8.41 10.21
C LEU A 384 17.48 -9.39 11.17
N LYS A 385 18.27 -10.11 11.97
CA LYS A 385 17.75 -10.98 13.03
C LYS A 385 18.55 -10.75 14.32
N GLY A 386 17.92 -10.09 15.29
CA GLY A 386 18.48 -9.87 16.62
C GLY A 386 18.35 -11.09 17.53
N GLU A 387 19.15 -11.16 18.58
CA GLU A 387 18.99 -12.18 19.63
C GLU A 387 17.69 -11.95 20.43
N LYS A 388 17.27 -10.70 20.56
CA LYS A 388 16.00 -10.32 21.22
C LYS A 388 15.35 -9.13 20.53
N ARG A 389 14.01 -9.04 20.64
CA ARG A 389 13.24 -7.83 20.31
C ARG A 389 13.18 -6.91 21.53
N LEU A 390 13.53 -5.64 21.33
CA LEU A 390 13.33 -4.56 22.31
C LEU A 390 11.89 -4.04 22.19
N GLU A 391 11.37 -3.48 23.25
CA GLU A 391 10.07 -2.79 23.19
C GLU A 391 10.23 -1.42 22.54
N ARG A 392 9.31 -1.09 21.63
CA ARG A 392 9.20 0.26 21.08
C ARG A 392 8.79 1.20 22.19
N ARG A 393 9.47 2.33 22.27
CA ARG A 393 9.14 3.37 23.23
C ARG A 393 8.56 4.61 22.57
N VAL A 394 9.07 4.99 21.40
CA VAL A 394 8.62 6.17 20.67
C VAL A 394 7.72 5.72 19.52
N TYR A 395 6.56 6.33 19.46
CA TYR A 395 5.55 6.14 18.41
C TYR A 395 5.35 7.47 17.70
N GLU A 396 5.97 7.63 16.54
CA GLU A 396 5.88 8.85 15.73
C GLU A 396 4.45 9.02 15.18
N ALA A 397 4.00 10.27 15.08
CA ALA A 397 2.66 10.57 14.60
C ALA A 397 2.49 10.24 13.11
N GLU A 398 3.56 10.35 12.33
CA GLU A 398 3.56 9.97 10.91
C GLU A 398 3.53 8.44 10.68
N THR A 399 3.62 7.64 11.74
CA THR A 399 3.36 6.18 11.68
C THR A 399 1.96 5.80 12.19
N ALA A 400 1.21 6.77 12.69
CA ALA A 400 -0.16 6.58 13.13
C ALA A 400 -1.14 6.63 11.95
N PHE A 401 -2.32 6.08 12.12
CA PHE A 401 -3.41 6.22 11.16
C PHE A 401 -4.16 7.54 11.46
N LEU A 402 -4.27 8.40 10.44
CA LEU A 402 -5.08 9.60 10.52
C LEU A 402 -6.43 9.32 9.87
N HIS A 403 -7.51 9.39 10.64
CA HIS A 403 -8.86 9.35 10.12
C HIS A 403 -9.20 10.69 9.48
N ASP A 404 -10.03 10.68 8.44
CA ASP A 404 -10.29 11.85 7.58
C ASP A 404 -9.01 12.40 6.90
N TYR A 405 -7.97 11.57 6.73
CA TYR A 405 -6.77 11.94 5.99
C TYR A 405 -7.07 12.14 4.51
N GLN A 406 -6.56 13.24 3.96
CA GLN A 406 -6.57 13.48 2.52
C GLN A 406 -5.21 13.99 2.04
N GLN A 407 -4.69 13.32 1.04
CA GLN A 407 -3.43 13.66 0.36
C GLN A 407 -3.70 14.74 -0.72
N VAL A 408 -4.13 15.93 -0.29
CA VAL A 408 -4.51 17.03 -1.20
C VAL A 408 -3.93 18.37 -0.75
N ALA A 409 -3.63 19.24 -1.70
CA ALA A 409 -3.03 20.54 -1.42
C ALA A 409 -3.94 21.50 -0.63
N ASN A 410 -5.26 21.34 -0.72
CA ASN A 410 -6.23 22.20 -0.05
C ASN A 410 -6.79 21.62 1.26
N HIS A 411 -6.02 20.72 1.92
CA HIS A 411 -6.40 20.08 3.20
C HIS A 411 -6.86 21.09 4.26
N GLU A 412 -6.28 22.29 4.31
CA GLU A 412 -6.69 23.35 5.23
C GLU A 412 -8.14 23.77 5.02
N ALA A 413 -8.55 24.02 3.78
CA ALA A 413 -9.92 24.40 3.45
C ALA A 413 -10.92 23.26 3.70
N LEU A 414 -10.49 22.01 3.56
CA LEU A 414 -11.30 20.82 3.83
C LEU A 414 -11.32 20.43 5.31
N GLY A 415 -10.37 20.93 6.09
CA GLY A 415 -10.19 20.57 7.51
C GLY A 415 -9.89 19.07 7.69
N THR A 416 -9.06 18.50 6.83
CA THR A 416 -8.68 17.10 6.84
C THR A 416 -7.31 16.89 7.44
N ALA A 417 -7.14 15.82 8.21
CA ALA A 417 -5.85 15.46 8.80
C ALA A 417 -4.77 15.24 7.75
N ILE A 418 -3.53 15.62 8.07
CA ILE A 418 -2.39 15.47 7.17
C ILE A 418 -1.07 15.34 7.96
N TYR A 419 -0.07 14.68 7.37
CA TYR A 419 1.32 14.75 7.84
C TYR A 419 2.02 15.95 7.22
N LEU A 420 2.72 16.72 8.04
CA LEU A 420 3.38 17.95 7.63
C LEU A 420 4.86 17.93 8.04
N PRO A 421 5.75 18.51 7.22
CA PRO A 421 7.14 18.68 7.60
C PRO A 421 7.28 19.78 8.67
N GLY A 422 8.22 19.58 9.62
CA GLY A 422 8.51 20.57 10.66
C GLY A 422 9.88 20.38 11.28
N ASP A 423 10.72 21.39 11.22
CA ASP A 423 12.11 21.33 11.74
C ASP A 423 12.17 21.10 13.26
N GLY A 424 11.11 21.43 14.00
CA GLY A 424 11.01 21.18 15.43
C GLY A 424 10.52 19.77 15.80
N ALA A 425 10.01 18.99 14.85
CA ALA A 425 9.48 17.66 15.09
C ALA A 425 10.58 16.59 15.03
N SER A 426 10.42 15.50 15.81
CA SER A 426 11.22 14.29 15.61
C SER A 426 10.95 13.71 14.23
N GLY A 427 11.91 13.03 13.63
CA GLY A 427 11.73 12.55 12.24
C GLY A 427 11.46 13.64 11.21
N ARG A 428 11.39 14.94 11.62
CA ARG A 428 11.07 16.10 10.79
C ARG A 428 9.64 16.13 10.22
N MET A 429 8.74 15.32 10.79
CA MET A 429 7.33 15.24 10.40
C MET A 429 6.44 15.32 11.65
N PHE A 430 5.20 15.74 11.48
CA PHE A 430 4.16 15.73 12.50
C PHE A 430 2.78 15.57 11.88
N ALA A 431 1.78 15.20 12.69
CA ALA A 431 0.38 15.19 12.28
C ALA A 431 -0.30 16.51 12.65
N GLY A 432 -0.96 17.14 11.69
CA GLY A 432 -1.68 18.39 11.85
C GLY A 432 -3.13 18.32 11.34
N TRP A 433 -3.88 19.42 11.55
CA TRP A 433 -5.28 19.57 11.13
C TRP A 433 -6.22 18.50 11.70
N LEU A 434 -5.92 18.01 12.89
CA LEU A 434 -6.70 17.04 13.65
C LEU A 434 -7.81 17.71 14.45
N GLY A 435 -8.90 16.96 14.73
CA GLY A 435 -10.00 17.43 15.57
C GLY A 435 -11.11 18.14 14.81
N HIS A 436 -11.85 19.02 15.50
CA HIS A 436 -13.02 19.77 15.02
C HIS A 436 -14.25 18.90 14.69
N ARG A 437 -14.08 17.57 14.66
CA ARG A 437 -15.13 16.55 14.55
C ARG A 437 -14.63 15.21 15.05
N ARG A 438 -15.54 14.34 15.53
CA ARG A 438 -15.16 13.04 16.11
C ARG A 438 -14.51 12.10 15.08
N SER A 439 -14.80 12.25 13.79
CA SER A 439 -14.22 11.44 12.71
C SER A 439 -12.78 11.82 12.36
N ASN A 440 -12.32 13.03 12.72
CA ASN A 440 -10.97 13.49 12.43
C ASN A 440 -10.05 13.29 13.65
N TYR A 441 -9.36 12.16 13.71
CA TYR A 441 -8.51 11.78 14.85
C TYR A 441 -7.28 10.99 14.41
N LEU A 442 -6.28 10.95 15.29
CA LEU A 442 -5.06 10.16 15.14
C LEU A 442 -5.18 8.86 15.93
N GLU A 443 -4.71 7.75 15.36
CA GLU A 443 -4.75 6.44 15.99
C GLU A 443 -3.45 5.65 15.83
N TRP A 444 -2.80 5.30 16.93
CA TRP A 444 -1.81 4.23 16.96
C TRP A 444 -2.52 2.90 17.22
N ARG A 445 -2.55 2.03 16.21
CA ARG A 445 -3.30 0.76 16.23
C ARG A 445 -2.59 -0.38 16.94
N ASP A 446 -1.28 -0.25 17.16
CA ASP A 446 -0.44 -1.32 17.69
C ASP A 446 0.62 -0.77 18.67
N VAL A 447 0.15 -0.32 19.83
CA VAL A 447 1.02 0.09 20.94
C VAL A 447 1.29 -1.13 21.82
N TYR A 448 2.46 -1.75 21.63
CA TYR A 448 2.78 -3.02 22.26
C TYR A 448 3.58 -2.86 23.55
N VAL A 449 3.10 -3.49 24.63
CA VAL A 449 3.83 -3.62 25.89
C VAL A 449 3.87 -5.09 26.34
N LYS A 450 5.02 -5.56 26.82
CA LYS A 450 5.18 -6.95 27.29
C LYS A 450 4.39 -7.24 28.55
N LYS A 451 4.25 -6.27 29.43
CA LYS A 451 3.53 -6.40 30.70
C LYS A 451 2.42 -5.36 30.79
N GLY A 452 1.25 -5.77 31.26
CA GLY A 452 0.18 -4.83 31.58
C GLY A 452 0.50 -4.04 32.84
N GLY A 453 -0.03 -2.81 32.91
CA GLY A 453 0.18 -1.93 34.08
C GLY A 453 -0.11 -0.48 33.77
N ASN A 454 0.21 0.39 34.73
CA ASN A 454 0.15 1.82 34.54
C ASN A 454 1.50 2.32 33.97
N TYR A 455 1.44 3.10 32.91
CA TYR A 455 2.60 3.67 32.22
C TYR A 455 2.47 5.19 32.21
N VAL A 456 3.54 5.90 32.52
CA VAL A 456 3.64 7.31 32.21
C VAL A 456 3.88 7.41 30.70
N VAL A 457 2.99 8.12 30.02
CA VAL A 457 3.06 8.36 28.57
C VAL A 457 3.24 9.85 28.35
N LYS A 458 4.22 10.21 27.55
CA LYS A 458 4.52 11.57 27.17
C LYS A 458 4.06 11.79 25.74
N PHE A 459 3.17 12.76 25.53
CA PHE A 459 2.76 13.23 24.21
C PHE A 459 3.57 14.48 23.87
N ARG A 460 4.29 14.45 22.76
CA ARG A 460 5.02 15.59 22.26
C ARG A 460 4.15 16.33 21.24
N ALA A 461 3.76 17.56 21.60
CA ALA A 461 2.79 18.35 20.84
C ALA A 461 3.15 19.83 20.82
N GLY A 462 2.69 20.55 19.78
CA GLY A 462 2.94 21.97 19.59
C GLY A 462 1.67 22.77 19.24
N SER A 463 1.51 23.95 19.85
CA SER A 463 0.39 24.85 19.54
C SER A 463 0.72 26.31 19.88
N GLN A 464 0.37 27.22 18.97
CA GLN A 464 0.47 28.65 19.16
C GLN A 464 -0.53 29.17 20.22
N GLU A 465 -1.67 28.54 20.33
CA GLU A 465 -2.77 28.88 21.22
C GLU A 465 -3.13 27.70 22.13
N LYS A 466 -3.96 27.93 23.16
CA LYS A 466 -4.41 26.82 24.00
C LYS A 466 -5.35 25.92 23.25
N ARG A 467 -4.90 24.69 23.01
CA ARG A 467 -5.66 23.58 22.40
C ARG A 467 -5.63 22.35 23.30
N SER A 468 -6.48 21.37 23.00
CA SER A 468 -6.52 20.13 23.76
C SER A 468 -6.87 18.95 22.89
N PHE A 469 -6.58 17.75 23.40
CA PHE A 469 -7.07 16.49 22.87
C PHE A 469 -7.43 15.53 23.98
N ASN A 470 -8.44 14.72 23.75
CA ASN A 470 -8.80 13.59 24.59
C ASN A 470 -7.95 12.37 24.18
N VAL A 471 -7.59 11.57 25.17
CA VAL A 471 -6.87 10.31 24.98
C VAL A 471 -7.82 9.17 25.24
N GLU A 472 -7.97 8.27 24.24
CA GLU A 472 -8.74 7.05 24.34
C GLU A 472 -7.80 5.83 24.28
N VAL A 473 -7.96 4.87 25.18
CA VAL A 473 -7.20 3.61 25.22
C VAL A 473 -8.16 2.45 25.08
N ASN A 474 -8.00 1.66 24.03
CA ASN A 474 -8.83 0.46 23.76
C ASN A 474 -10.35 0.73 23.77
N GLY A 475 -10.80 1.92 23.37
CA GLY A 475 -12.20 2.34 23.30
C GLY A 475 -12.73 3.09 24.54
N GLU A 476 -11.88 3.34 25.56
CA GLU A 476 -12.24 4.09 26.75
C GLU A 476 -11.48 5.42 26.81
N THR A 477 -12.17 6.54 26.94
CA THR A 477 -11.55 7.85 27.16
C THR A 477 -10.99 7.92 28.58
N VAL A 478 -9.68 8.14 28.69
CA VAL A 478 -8.94 8.06 29.98
C VAL A 478 -8.45 9.42 30.49
N GLY A 479 -8.50 10.47 29.67
CA GLY A 479 -8.08 11.79 30.09
C GLY A 479 -8.01 12.80 28.95
N THR A 480 -7.72 14.04 29.31
CA THR A 480 -7.56 15.17 28.38
C THR A 480 -6.21 15.83 28.62
N VAL A 481 -5.51 16.15 27.54
CA VAL A 481 -4.24 16.90 27.57
C VAL A 481 -4.45 18.30 27.01
N SER A 482 -4.05 19.32 27.75
CA SER A 482 -4.06 20.72 27.30
C SER A 482 -2.66 21.17 26.91
N VAL A 483 -2.54 21.77 25.73
CA VAL A 483 -1.28 22.17 25.10
C VAL A 483 -1.28 23.67 24.80
N ASN A 484 -0.21 24.35 25.18
CA ASN A 484 0.13 25.71 24.75
C ASN A 484 1.64 25.86 24.81
N THR A 485 2.29 25.95 23.68
CA THR A 485 3.75 25.99 23.54
C THR A 485 4.24 27.33 22.95
N ASN A 486 3.32 28.26 22.70
CA ASN A 486 3.58 29.55 22.05
C ASN A 486 4.19 29.42 20.63
N GLY A 487 3.89 28.32 19.90
CA GLY A 487 4.36 28.11 18.53
C GLY A 487 3.87 26.77 17.96
N TRP A 488 3.48 26.76 16.67
CA TRP A 488 2.98 25.56 15.99
C TRP A 488 4.06 24.48 15.83
N ASN A 489 5.32 24.86 15.65
CA ASN A 489 6.47 23.97 15.51
C ASN A 489 7.36 23.94 16.77
N HIS A 490 6.86 24.47 17.89
CA HIS A 490 7.52 24.43 19.17
C HIS A 490 6.95 23.29 20.01
N PHE A 491 7.46 22.09 19.81
CA PHE A 491 6.96 20.89 20.46
C PHE A 491 7.50 20.74 21.88
N GLN A 492 6.60 20.40 22.83
CA GLN A 492 6.90 20.11 24.24
C GLN A 492 6.21 18.80 24.65
N GLU A 493 6.70 18.18 25.72
CA GLU A 493 6.15 16.96 26.29
C GLU A 493 5.06 17.25 27.32
N PHE A 494 3.96 16.47 27.23
CA PHE A 494 2.82 16.51 28.16
C PHE A 494 2.55 15.11 28.66
N GLU A 495 2.51 14.91 29.98
CA GLU A 495 2.41 13.58 30.59
C GLU A 495 0.96 13.22 30.93
N LEU A 496 0.63 11.94 30.72
CA LEU A 496 -0.60 11.31 31.21
C LEU A 496 -0.30 9.86 31.60
N THR A 497 -0.86 9.39 32.72
CA THR A 497 -0.74 7.99 33.09
C THR A 497 -1.83 7.17 32.40
N LEU A 498 -1.43 6.16 31.62
CA LEU A 498 -2.32 5.27 30.91
C LEU A 498 -2.22 3.84 31.47
N LYS A 499 -3.36 3.18 31.62
CA LYS A 499 -3.43 1.74 31.93
C LYS A 499 -3.41 0.95 30.62
N LEU A 500 -2.31 0.23 30.36
CA LEU A 500 -2.14 -0.60 29.17
C LEU A 500 -2.26 -2.09 29.54
N LYS A 501 -2.89 -2.89 28.66
CA LYS A 501 -2.90 -4.36 28.77
C LYS A 501 -1.61 -4.93 28.17
N ALA A 502 -1.18 -6.09 28.62
CA ALA A 502 -0.11 -6.83 27.97
C ALA A 502 -0.49 -7.16 26.51
N GLY A 503 0.46 -7.01 25.59
CA GLY A 503 0.20 -7.13 24.15
C GLY A 503 -0.11 -5.77 23.51
N SER A 504 -0.79 -5.80 22.38
CA SER A 504 -1.14 -4.62 21.58
C SER A 504 -2.30 -3.85 22.20
N ASN A 505 -2.14 -2.53 22.23
CA ASN A 505 -3.17 -1.56 22.63
C ASN A 505 -3.43 -0.61 21.46
N ARG A 506 -4.64 -0.05 21.44
CA ARG A 506 -5.04 1.01 20.53
C ARG A 506 -5.10 2.31 21.33
N ILE A 507 -4.43 3.35 20.86
CA ILE A 507 -4.45 4.68 21.47
C ILE A 507 -4.91 5.69 20.43
N GLN A 508 -5.97 6.44 20.75
CA GLN A 508 -6.53 7.48 19.90
C GLN A 508 -6.40 8.84 20.55
N LEU A 509 -6.10 9.86 19.75
CA LEU A 509 -6.14 11.26 20.13
C LEU A 509 -7.22 11.96 19.32
N TYR A 510 -8.19 12.57 19.97
CA TYR A 510 -9.31 13.24 19.31
C TYR A 510 -9.79 14.49 20.06
N ASN A 511 -10.44 15.39 19.33
CA ASN A 511 -11.26 16.46 19.90
C ASN A 511 -12.46 16.68 18.97
N ALA A 512 -13.67 16.38 19.47
CA ALA A 512 -14.88 16.45 18.66
C ALA A 512 -15.33 17.88 18.37
N ASP A 513 -14.97 18.83 19.22
CA ASP A 513 -15.56 20.18 19.26
C ASP A 513 -14.59 21.27 18.81
N ALA A 514 -13.28 21.01 18.87
CA ALA A 514 -12.24 21.98 18.58
C ALA A 514 -11.03 21.39 17.85
N TRP A 515 -10.25 22.24 17.20
CA TRP A 515 -8.96 21.85 16.61
C TRP A 515 -7.98 21.38 17.66
N MET A 516 -7.27 20.29 17.37
CA MET A 516 -6.19 19.77 18.20
C MET A 516 -4.88 20.55 17.96
N PRO A 517 -3.88 20.44 18.88
CA PRO A 517 -2.51 20.84 18.59
C PRO A 517 -1.91 19.95 17.50
N ASN A 518 -0.78 20.37 16.93
CA ASN A 518 0.09 19.51 16.13
C ASN A 518 0.68 18.41 17.02
N ILE A 519 0.65 17.16 16.56
CA ILE A 519 1.15 15.99 17.29
C ILE A 519 2.42 15.47 16.60
N ASP A 520 3.51 15.40 17.37
CA ASP A 520 4.80 14.91 16.89
C ASP A 520 4.98 13.41 17.19
N ASN A 521 4.98 13.04 18.46
CA ASN A 521 5.10 11.65 18.86
C ASN A 521 4.46 11.35 20.22
N MET A 522 4.43 10.07 20.55
CA MET A 522 4.09 9.55 21.87
C MET A 522 5.25 8.69 22.38
N THR A 523 5.72 8.93 23.61
CA THR A 523 6.75 8.13 24.27
C THR A 523 6.18 7.37 25.46
N ILE A 524 6.35 6.04 25.49
CA ILE A 524 6.01 5.20 26.65
C ILE A 524 7.22 5.10 27.55
N CYS A 525 7.13 5.67 28.74
CA CYS A 525 8.17 5.57 29.76
C CYS A 525 8.10 4.19 30.45
N SER A 526 9.25 3.64 30.85
CA SER A 526 9.27 2.40 31.63
C SER A 526 8.48 2.61 32.91
N ASN A 527 7.70 1.57 33.34
CA ASN A 527 7.04 1.58 34.65
C ASN A 527 8.02 2.10 35.73
N SER A 528 7.73 3.27 36.28
CA SER A 528 8.20 3.54 37.62
C SER A 528 7.37 2.65 38.56
N LEU A 529 8.02 1.70 39.20
CA LEU A 529 7.47 0.81 40.20
C LEU A 529 6.56 1.52 41.18
#